data_434530e270251d9359c9726b94ab91e5
#
_entry.id   434530e270251d9359c9726b94ab91e5
#
_cell.length_a   1.000
_cell.length_b   1.000
_cell.length_c   1.000
_cell.angle_alpha   90.00
_cell.angle_beta   90.00
_cell.angle_gamma   90.00
#
_symmetry.space_group_name_H-M   'P 1'
#
loop_
_entity.id
_entity.type
_entity.pdbx_description
1 polymer ?
#
loop_
_entity_poly.entity_id
_entity_poly.type
_entity_poly.pdbx_seq_one_letter_code
_entity_poly.pdbx_strand_id
1 'polypeptide(L)'
;MTYKDPSLPTAARVDDLVARMTLQEKAGLLFHTISWFAPPPGAETAESMIDGRHMNHFNVLGGGSPREMAEWHNALQERAAATRLGIPVTLSTDPRHSFSGNPGASMMAGAFSQWPEPPGLAAIGSAELVRTFADMARQEYLAVGIRVALHPQIDLVTEPRWSRANGTFGQDAELTSRLVRAYILGFQGERLGPGSVACMTKHFPGGGPQKDGEDPHFAHGREQVYPGGRFEHHLKPFEAAFDAGTSQIMPYYGMPVGTEHEEVGFGFNKGVITGLLRERYAFDGIVCTDWGLITDAFIMGQEMPARAWGVEHLTPAERVLKAFEAGVDQFGGEACPDLLAEWVEAGRISTGRLDASVRRVLREKFTLGLFDAPFVDPDAAGEIVGRAAFARAGFEAQTASLTLLKNGPLPLAEGVRLYVEGVDAGLAAGYGKVVPAPEEADVAVLRLAAPYEPRPGAFEAFFHSGSLAFDAAEIDRITRLQRTVPTVVNVYLERPAVFPEIAEGAAAVVADYGASDRALLEVLFGRAEPKGRLPYELPRSMAAVEASPSDVPGGTRDPLYPFGHGLLS
;
A
#
# COMPACT_ATOMS: atom_id res chain seq x y z
N MET A 1 31.03 -13.93 -21.31
CA MET A 1 30.04 -12.85 -21.36
C MET A 1 30.38 -11.88 -20.25
N THR A 2 30.69 -10.65 -20.60
CA THR A 2 31.19 -9.62 -19.68
C THR A 2 30.18 -9.30 -18.57
N TYR A 3 28.87 -9.28 -18.86
CA TYR A 3 27.85 -9.01 -17.85
C TYR A 3 27.76 -10.06 -16.73
N LYS A 4 28.33 -11.26 -16.90
CA LYS A 4 28.39 -12.32 -15.87
C LYS A 4 29.59 -12.19 -14.93
N ASP A 5 30.49 -11.26 -15.19
CA ASP A 5 31.68 -11.03 -14.36
C ASP A 5 31.35 -10.05 -13.22
N PRO A 6 31.25 -10.51 -11.95
CA PRO A 6 30.90 -9.64 -10.82
C PRO A 6 32.01 -8.63 -10.46
N SER A 7 33.22 -8.79 -10.98
CA SER A 7 34.30 -7.86 -10.75
C SER A 7 34.19 -6.56 -11.56
N LEU A 8 33.34 -6.55 -12.58
CA LEU A 8 33.16 -5.41 -13.46
C LEU A 8 32.14 -4.39 -12.91
N PRO A 9 32.29 -3.10 -13.21
CA PRO A 9 31.31 -2.09 -12.83
C PRO A 9 29.92 -2.39 -13.41
N THR A 10 28.87 -2.11 -12.63
CA THR A 10 27.47 -2.32 -13.03
C THR A 10 27.15 -1.72 -14.40
N ALA A 11 27.63 -0.51 -14.69
CA ALA A 11 27.38 0.13 -15.99
C ALA A 11 27.92 -0.69 -17.17
N ALA A 12 29.14 -1.24 -17.06
CA ALA A 12 29.73 -2.06 -18.11
C ALA A 12 28.97 -3.40 -18.28
N ARG A 13 28.48 -3.98 -17.20
CA ARG A 13 27.66 -5.20 -17.23
C ARG A 13 26.31 -4.94 -17.91
N VAL A 14 25.67 -3.82 -17.59
CA VAL A 14 24.41 -3.38 -18.21
C VAL A 14 24.62 -3.16 -19.71
N ASP A 15 25.67 -2.45 -20.12
CA ASP A 15 25.94 -2.17 -21.53
C ASP A 15 26.18 -3.44 -22.34
N ASP A 16 26.97 -4.39 -21.82
CA ASP A 16 27.22 -5.68 -22.47
C ASP A 16 25.92 -6.50 -22.60
N LEU A 17 25.05 -6.49 -21.58
CA LEU A 17 23.79 -7.24 -21.61
C LEU A 17 22.81 -6.63 -22.61
N VAL A 18 22.59 -5.31 -22.57
CA VAL A 18 21.70 -4.60 -23.51
C VAL A 18 22.09 -4.84 -24.97
N ALA A 19 23.40 -4.84 -25.25
CA ALA A 19 23.91 -5.12 -26.61
C ALA A 19 23.64 -6.55 -27.11
N ARG A 20 23.36 -7.49 -26.20
CA ARG A 20 23.06 -8.91 -26.53
C ARG A 20 21.58 -9.22 -26.63
N MET A 21 20.73 -8.38 -26.02
CA MET A 21 19.29 -8.60 -25.99
C MET A 21 18.66 -8.42 -27.37
N THR A 22 17.73 -9.33 -27.70
CA THR A 22 16.81 -9.16 -28.82
C THR A 22 15.75 -8.11 -28.45
N LEU A 23 14.99 -7.66 -29.46
CA LEU A 23 13.87 -6.73 -29.23
C LEU A 23 12.82 -7.35 -28.29
N GLN A 24 12.49 -8.62 -28.49
CA GLN A 24 11.51 -9.36 -27.67
C GLN A 24 11.97 -9.48 -26.20
N GLU A 25 13.25 -9.77 -25.97
CA GLU A 25 13.80 -9.81 -24.61
C GLU A 25 13.81 -8.43 -23.93
N LYS A 26 14.07 -7.36 -24.69
CA LYS A 26 13.97 -5.98 -24.19
C LYS A 26 12.54 -5.61 -23.86
N ALA A 27 11.60 -5.94 -24.73
CA ALA A 27 10.18 -5.67 -24.51
C ALA A 27 9.65 -6.45 -23.29
N GLY A 28 9.92 -7.77 -23.21
CA GLY A 28 9.48 -8.61 -22.10
C GLY A 28 9.98 -8.13 -20.72
N LEU A 29 11.22 -7.63 -20.64
CA LEU A 29 11.81 -7.06 -19.42
C LEU A 29 11.00 -5.87 -18.87
N LEU A 30 10.30 -5.12 -19.71
CA LEU A 30 9.57 -3.92 -19.34
C LEU A 30 8.10 -4.18 -18.91
N PHE A 31 7.71 -5.45 -18.73
CA PHE A 31 6.40 -5.83 -18.21
C PHE A 31 6.53 -6.44 -16.82
N HIS A 32 5.72 -5.92 -15.89
CA HIS A 32 5.71 -6.29 -14.48
C HIS A 32 4.29 -6.70 -14.11
N THR A 33 3.99 -7.99 -14.15
CA THR A 33 2.62 -8.48 -14.00
C THR A 33 2.40 -9.26 -12.71
N ILE A 34 1.15 -9.69 -12.49
CA ILE A 34 0.78 -10.55 -11.37
C ILE A 34 1.26 -11.99 -11.63
N SER A 35 1.79 -12.63 -10.60
CA SER A 35 1.95 -14.08 -10.54
C SER A 35 1.36 -14.61 -9.24
N TRP A 36 0.61 -15.69 -9.34
CA TRP A 36 0.03 -16.37 -8.20
C TRP A 36 1.00 -17.40 -7.65
N PHE A 37 1.19 -17.42 -6.33
CA PHE A 37 1.88 -18.52 -5.66
C PHE A 37 1.17 -19.86 -5.91
N ALA A 38 -0.17 -19.87 -5.86
CA ALA A 38 -1.02 -20.98 -6.26
C ALA A 38 -2.01 -20.47 -7.32
N PRO A 39 -1.70 -20.64 -8.62
CA PRO A 39 -2.49 -20.03 -9.68
C PRO A 39 -3.89 -20.67 -9.77
N PRO A 40 -4.94 -19.86 -9.96
CA PRO A 40 -6.26 -20.41 -10.26
C PRO A 40 -6.25 -21.10 -11.63
N PRO A 41 -7.18 -22.05 -11.88
CA PRO A 41 -7.28 -22.75 -13.16
C PRO A 41 -7.38 -21.77 -14.34
N GLY A 42 -6.49 -21.95 -15.34
CA GLY A 42 -6.45 -21.14 -16.54
C GLY A 42 -5.65 -19.84 -16.44
N ALA A 43 -5.12 -19.48 -15.27
CA ALA A 43 -4.20 -18.36 -15.17
C ALA A 43 -2.85 -18.69 -15.82
N GLU A 44 -2.26 -17.72 -16.53
CA GLU A 44 -0.90 -17.85 -17.05
C GLU A 44 0.09 -17.86 -15.89
N THR A 45 1.02 -18.80 -15.88
CA THR A 45 2.01 -18.96 -14.82
C THR A 45 3.27 -18.14 -15.09
N ALA A 46 4.02 -17.81 -14.02
CA ALA A 46 5.30 -17.10 -14.16
C ALA A 46 6.27 -17.87 -15.07
N GLU A 47 6.31 -19.20 -14.96
CA GLU A 47 7.16 -20.06 -15.80
C GLU A 47 6.84 -19.91 -17.29
N SER A 48 5.54 -19.90 -17.64
CA SER A 48 5.08 -19.69 -19.01
C SER A 48 5.48 -18.30 -19.54
N MET A 49 5.35 -17.27 -18.71
CA MET A 49 5.72 -15.89 -19.07
C MET A 49 7.23 -15.70 -19.21
N ILE A 50 8.03 -16.38 -18.39
CA ILE A 50 9.50 -16.38 -18.51
C ILE A 50 9.91 -16.97 -19.87
N ASP A 51 9.37 -18.13 -20.22
CA ASP A 51 9.76 -18.84 -21.43
C ASP A 51 9.20 -18.22 -22.71
N GLY A 52 7.93 -17.88 -22.70
CA GLY A 52 7.19 -17.47 -23.90
C GLY A 52 7.20 -15.96 -24.15
N ARG A 53 7.33 -15.13 -23.11
CA ARG A 53 7.23 -13.67 -23.20
C ARG A 53 8.48 -12.93 -22.76
N HIS A 54 9.53 -13.64 -22.31
CA HIS A 54 10.76 -13.07 -21.75
C HIS A 54 10.55 -12.13 -20.56
N MET A 55 9.44 -12.31 -19.83
CA MET A 55 9.11 -11.51 -18.65
C MET A 55 9.81 -12.06 -17.41
N ASN A 56 10.22 -11.18 -16.50
CA ASN A 56 10.95 -11.58 -15.29
C ASN A 56 10.71 -10.62 -14.10
N HIS A 57 9.57 -9.91 -14.08
CA HIS A 57 9.11 -9.13 -12.94
C HIS A 57 7.69 -9.56 -12.60
N PHE A 58 7.48 -10.00 -11.35
CA PHE A 58 6.19 -10.53 -10.93
C PHE A 58 5.78 -10.01 -9.55
N ASN A 59 4.57 -9.44 -9.46
CA ASN A 59 3.91 -9.15 -8.21
C ASN A 59 3.23 -10.43 -7.69
N VAL A 60 3.66 -10.90 -6.51
CA VAL A 60 3.22 -12.17 -5.95
C VAL A 60 1.90 -12.00 -5.22
N LEU A 61 0.85 -12.67 -5.71
CA LEU A 61 -0.42 -12.82 -5.02
C LEU A 61 -0.50 -14.18 -4.33
N GLY A 62 -1.14 -14.18 -3.15
CA GLY A 62 -1.20 -15.36 -2.28
C GLY A 62 0.10 -15.58 -1.52
N GLY A 63 0.25 -16.75 -0.96
CA GLY A 63 1.41 -17.17 -0.20
C GLY A 63 1.21 -18.57 0.38
N GLY A 64 2.30 -19.16 0.85
CA GLY A 64 2.37 -20.43 1.57
C GLY A 64 3.20 -20.26 2.83
N SER A 65 3.73 -21.37 3.36
CA SER A 65 4.77 -21.29 4.37
C SER A 65 6.01 -20.58 3.81
N PRO A 66 6.82 -19.94 4.67
CA PRO A 66 8.04 -19.26 4.22
C PRO A 66 8.97 -20.16 3.40
N ARG A 67 9.10 -21.43 3.79
CA ARG A 67 9.87 -22.44 3.05
C ARG A 67 9.32 -22.64 1.64
N GLU A 68 8.03 -22.88 1.49
CA GLU A 68 7.40 -23.10 0.18
C GLU A 68 7.54 -21.88 -0.72
N MET A 69 7.41 -20.67 -0.17
CA MET A 69 7.64 -19.44 -0.93
C MET A 69 9.09 -19.32 -1.42
N ALA A 70 10.07 -19.65 -0.58
CA ALA A 70 11.48 -19.64 -0.92
C ALA A 70 11.83 -20.71 -1.98
N GLU A 71 11.28 -21.90 -1.85
CA GLU A 71 11.45 -23.00 -2.85
C GLU A 71 10.84 -22.61 -4.19
N TRP A 72 9.64 -22.03 -4.20
CA TRP A 72 8.99 -21.53 -5.41
C TRP A 72 9.81 -20.41 -6.08
N HIS A 73 10.31 -19.43 -5.30
CA HIS A 73 11.22 -18.41 -5.79
C HIS A 73 12.45 -19.03 -6.46
N ASN A 74 13.09 -20.00 -5.81
CA ASN A 74 14.28 -20.67 -6.35
C ASN A 74 13.98 -21.41 -7.66
N ALA A 75 12.83 -22.07 -7.76
CA ALA A 75 12.41 -22.73 -9.02
C ALA A 75 12.25 -21.72 -10.16
N LEU A 76 11.70 -20.53 -9.91
CA LEU A 76 11.63 -19.46 -10.91
C LEU A 76 13.02 -18.95 -11.31
N GLN A 77 13.95 -18.84 -10.36
CA GLN A 77 15.33 -18.44 -10.68
C GLN A 77 16.07 -19.50 -11.51
N GLU A 78 15.89 -20.80 -11.23
CA GLU A 78 16.41 -21.88 -12.05
C GLU A 78 15.87 -21.82 -13.48
N ARG A 79 14.56 -21.55 -13.61
CA ARG A 79 13.92 -21.38 -14.93
C ARG A 79 14.51 -20.21 -15.68
N ALA A 80 14.65 -19.06 -15.05
CA ALA A 80 15.24 -17.86 -15.63
C ALA A 80 16.70 -18.10 -16.04
N ALA A 81 17.49 -18.79 -15.20
CA ALA A 81 18.90 -19.12 -15.50
C ALA A 81 19.06 -20.03 -16.73
N ALA A 82 18.05 -20.85 -17.03
CA ALA A 82 18.03 -21.72 -18.21
C ALA A 82 17.71 -20.98 -19.53
N THR A 83 17.22 -19.72 -19.46
CA THR A 83 16.98 -18.90 -20.65
C THR A 83 18.30 -18.45 -21.32
N ARG A 84 18.23 -17.98 -22.54
CA ARG A 84 19.40 -17.59 -23.34
C ARG A 84 20.37 -16.63 -22.66
N LEU A 85 19.83 -15.64 -21.91
CA LEU A 85 20.62 -14.63 -21.20
C LEU A 85 20.65 -14.84 -19.70
N GLY A 86 19.80 -15.69 -19.14
CA GLY A 86 19.74 -15.95 -17.71
C GLY A 86 19.44 -14.69 -16.89
N ILE A 87 18.54 -13.85 -17.36
CA ILE A 87 18.14 -12.63 -16.61
C ILE A 87 17.30 -13.06 -15.41
N PRO A 88 17.74 -12.80 -14.18
CA PRO A 88 17.06 -13.29 -12.98
C PRO A 88 15.67 -12.66 -12.78
N VAL A 89 14.78 -13.42 -12.15
CA VAL A 89 13.45 -12.94 -11.75
C VAL A 89 13.57 -11.91 -10.62
N THR A 90 12.73 -10.89 -10.67
CA THR A 90 12.47 -9.96 -9.57
C THR A 90 11.04 -10.16 -9.07
N LEU A 91 10.88 -10.63 -7.85
CA LEU A 91 9.58 -10.69 -7.19
C LEU A 91 9.28 -9.40 -6.45
N SER A 92 8.06 -8.93 -6.58
CA SER A 92 7.50 -7.80 -5.83
C SER A 92 6.27 -8.21 -5.02
N THR A 93 5.84 -7.37 -4.13
CA THR A 93 4.61 -7.57 -3.36
C THR A 93 4.03 -6.24 -2.89
N ASP A 94 2.70 -6.18 -2.80
CA ASP A 94 1.99 -5.22 -1.96
C ASP A 94 2.29 -5.48 -0.48
N PRO A 95 2.00 -4.51 0.44
CA PRO A 95 2.31 -4.68 1.86
C PRO A 95 1.80 -6.01 2.43
N ARG A 96 2.64 -6.75 3.18
CA ARG A 96 2.32 -8.08 3.74
C ARG A 96 2.30 -8.12 5.26
N HIS A 97 2.20 -6.99 5.93
CA HIS A 97 2.26 -6.94 7.39
C HIS A 97 0.97 -6.41 8.01
N SER A 98 -0.10 -6.32 7.20
CA SER A 98 -1.37 -5.68 7.54
C SER A 98 -2.36 -6.60 8.24
N PHE A 99 -3.37 -6.03 8.87
CA PHE A 99 -4.53 -6.69 9.46
C PHE A 99 -5.63 -6.97 8.44
N SER A 100 -5.80 -6.08 7.49
CA SER A 100 -6.77 -6.21 6.41
C SER A 100 -6.10 -6.69 5.12
N GLY A 101 -6.85 -7.38 4.28
CA GLY A 101 -6.46 -7.74 2.93
C GLY A 101 -7.35 -7.05 1.92
N ASN A 102 -6.73 -6.36 0.97
CA ASN A 102 -7.40 -5.82 -0.22
C ASN A 102 -6.60 -6.29 -1.44
N PRO A 103 -7.18 -7.13 -2.32
CA PRO A 103 -6.46 -7.70 -3.47
C PRO A 103 -5.82 -6.66 -4.40
N GLY A 104 -6.30 -5.41 -4.37
CA GLY A 104 -5.74 -4.30 -5.13
C GLY A 104 -4.73 -3.43 -4.35
N ALA A 105 -4.45 -3.71 -3.07
CA ALA A 105 -3.68 -2.77 -2.26
C ALA A 105 -2.80 -3.39 -1.16
N SER A 106 -3.20 -4.51 -0.56
CA SER A 106 -2.47 -5.10 0.58
C SER A 106 -2.80 -6.58 0.77
N MET A 107 -1.89 -7.29 1.41
CA MET A 107 -2.04 -8.70 1.76
C MET A 107 -2.15 -8.83 3.29
N MET A 108 -2.99 -9.75 3.77
CA MET A 108 -2.96 -10.14 5.18
C MET A 108 -1.60 -10.74 5.54
N ALA A 109 -1.12 -10.50 6.76
CA ALA A 109 0.22 -10.89 7.20
C ALA A 109 0.50 -12.40 7.04
N GLY A 110 -0.46 -13.28 7.33
CA GLY A 110 -0.25 -14.72 7.24
C GLY A 110 0.92 -15.17 8.12
N ALA A 111 1.99 -15.69 7.51
CA ALA A 111 3.20 -16.11 8.20
C ALA A 111 4.14 -14.93 8.58
N PHE A 112 3.98 -13.77 7.97
CA PHE A 112 4.81 -12.59 8.26
C PHE A 112 4.42 -11.97 9.60
N SER A 113 5.32 -11.17 10.19
CA SER A 113 5.02 -10.42 11.40
C SER A 113 3.89 -9.41 11.14
N GLN A 114 2.96 -9.29 12.09
CA GLN A 114 1.78 -8.43 11.95
C GLN A 114 1.97 -7.12 12.72
N TRP A 115 1.81 -6.01 12.01
CA TRP A 115 2.00 -4.65 12.49
C TRP A 115 0.73 -3.82 12.30
N PRO A 116 0.56 -2.70 13.01
CA PRO A 116 -0.52 -1.78 12.66
C PRO A 116 -0.31 -1.29 11.22
N GLU A 117 -1.38 -0.93 10.56
CA GLU A 117 -1.35 -0.33 9.22
C GLU A 117 -0.65 1.04 9.26
N PRO A 118 -0.25 1.60 8.11
CA PRO A 118 0.50 2.86 8.07
C PRO A 118 -0.08 4.01 8.90
N PRO A 119 -1.44 4.21 8.99
CA PRO A 119 -1.99 5.22 9.90
C PRO A 119 -1.64 4.97 11.37
N GLY A 120 -1.52 3.69 11.79
CA GLY A 120 -1.11 3.35 13.15
C GLY A 120 0.37 3.67 13.41
N LEU A 121 1.24 3.42 12.43
CA LEU A 121 2.64 3.86 12.51
C LEU A 121 2.75 5.39 12.58
N ALA A 122 1.89 6.09 11.82
CA ALA A 122 1.79 7.55 11.86
C ALA A 122 1.22 8.07 13.18
N ALA A 123 0.27 7.35 13.78
CA ALA A 123 -0.28 7.70 15.09
C ALA A 123 0.81 7.66 16.19
N ILE A 124 1.73 6.70 16.13
CA ILE A 124 2.91 6.68 17.02
C ILE A 124 3.88 7.82 16.66
N GLY A 125 4.03 8.16 15.37
CA GLY A 125 4.81 9.29 14.89
C GLY A 125 6.33 9.14 15.04
N SER A 126 6.84 7.94 15.31
CA SER A 126 8.27 7.65 15.50
C SER A 126 8.95 7.21 14.20
N ALA A 127 9.83 8.05 13.67
CA ALA A 127 10.66 7.68 12.52
C ALA A 127 11.59 6.49 12.81
N GLU A 128 12.10 6.38 14.04
CA GLU A 128 12.93 5.25 14.46
C GLU A 128 12.15 3.94 14.42
N LEU A 129 10.92 3.93 14.94
CA LEU A 129 10.05 2.74 14.89
C LEU A 129 9.72 2.36 13.45
N VAL A 130 9.40 3.33 12.59
CA VAL A 130 9.12 3.07 11.16
C VAL A 130 10.34 2.50 10.46
N ARG A 131 11.54 3.00 10.75
CA ARG A 131 12.79 2.43 10.20
C ARG A 131 13.02 0.99 10.69
N THR A 132 12.76 0.72 11.96
CA THR A 132 12.85 -0.63 12.56
C THR A 132 11.85 -1.59 11.92
N PHE A 133 10.59 -1.18 11.79
CA PHE A 133 9.57 -1.93 11.06
C PHE A 133 10.02 -2.27 9.64
N ALA A 134 10.45 -1.26 8.89
CA ALA A 134 10.86 -1.42 7.50
C ALA A 134 12.09 -2.34 7.35
N ASP A 135 13.03 -2.31 8.29
CA ASP A 135 14.18 -3.23 8.30
C ASP A 135 13.76 -4.67 8.63
N MET A 136 12.83 -4.87 9.56
CA MET A 136 12.28 -6.20 9.88
C MET A 136 11.52 -6.76 8.67
N ALA A 137 10.63 -5.98 8.07
CA ALA A 137 9.90 -6.35 6.86
C ALA A 137 10.84 -6.67 5.69
N ARG A 138 11.91 -5.89 5.50
CA ARG A 138 12.96 -6.15 4.52
C ARG A 138 13.61 -7.52 4.72
N GLN A 139 13.93 -7.88 5.98
CA GLN A 139 14.53 -9.18 6.28
C GLN A 139 13.59 -10.33 5.95
N GLU A 140 12.29 -10.19 6.28
CA GLU A 140 11.28 -11.19 5.96
C GLU A 140 11.08 -11.33 4.43
N TYR A 141 11.07 -10.21 3.68
CA TYR A 141 10.96 -10.23 2.22
C TYR A 141 12.17 -10.90 1.56
N LEU A 142 13.39 -10.54 1.98
CA LEU A 142 14.61 -11.14 1.46
C LEU A 142 14.64 -12.65 1.68
N ALA A 143 14.17 -13.12 2.82
CA ALA A 143 14.16 -14.54 3.17
C ALA A 143 13.33 -15.40 2.20
N VAL A 144 12.28 -14.83 1.59
CA VAL A 144 11.42 -15.52 0.62
C VAL A 144 11.66 -15.06 -0.84
N GLY A 145 12.73 -14.29 -1.09
CA GLY A 145 13.13 -13.86 -2.44
C GLY A 145 12.41 -12.63 -2.99
N ILE A 146 11.61 -11.91 -2.20
CA ILE A 146 10.96 -10.66 -2.61
C ILE A 146 12.01 -9.54 -2.58
N ARG A 147 12.15 -8.82 -3.70
CA ARG A 147 13.19 -7.81 -3.89
C ARG A 147 12.67 -6.41 -4.21
N VAL A 148 11.36 -6.28 -4.48
CA VAL A 148 10.67 -5.01 -4.68
C VAL A 148 9.43 -4.95 -3.80
N ALA A 149 9.29 -3.86 -3.07
CA ALA A 149 8.11 -3.50 -2.30
C ALA A 149 7.27 -2.51 -3.13
N LEU A 150 6.02 -2.87 -3.47
CA LEU A 150 5.07 -1.97 -4.14
C LEU A 150 4.50 -0.96 -3.13
N HIS A 151 5.37 -0.42 -2.34
CA HIS A 151 5.12 0.55 -1.27
C HIS A 151 6.44 1.29 -0.91
N PRO A 152 6.42 2.37 -0.10
CA PRO A 152 5.30 2.90 0.67
C PRO A 152 4.27 3.63 -0.19
N GLN A 153 3.00 3.64 0.29
CA GLN A 153 1.97 4.55 -0.18
C GLN A 153 2.07 5.86 0.63
N ILE A 154 2.34 6.97 -0.07
CA ILE A 154 2.66 8.24 0.59
C ILE A 154 1.70 9.38 0.23
N ASP A 155 0.56 9.02 -0.31
CA ASP A 155 -0.56 9.93 -0.55
C ASP A 155 -1.01 10.60 0.76
N LEU A 156 -1.52 11.83 0.68
CA LEU A 156 -2.09 12.54 1.83
C LEU A 156 -3.61 12.37 1.86
N VAL A 157 -4.16 11.97 3.01
CA VAL A 157 -5.61 11.86 3.21
C VAL A 157 -6.20 13.25 3.33
N THR A 158 -6.59 13.86 2.21
CA THR A 158 -7.24 15.17 2.15
C THR A 158 -8.74 15.06 1.85
N GLU A 159 -9.13 14.01 1.14
CA GLU A 159 -10.53 13.61 1.00
C GLU A 159 -10.81 12.42 1.95
N PRO A 160 -11.50 12.64 3.07
CA PRO A 160 -11.66 11.61 4.10
C PRO A 160 -12.50 10.40 3.69
N ARG A 161 -13.31 10.51 2.62
CA ARG A 161 -14.10 9.37 2.08
C ARG A 161 -13.28 8.41 1.26
N TRP A 162 -12.05 8.79 0.86
CA TRP A 162 -11.20 7.96 0.00
C TRP A 162 -10.85 6.62 0.64
N SER A 163 -11.10 5.53 -0.10
CA SER A 163 -11.00 4.14 0.36
C SER A 163 -9.58 3.67 0.71
N ARG A 164 -8.54 4.40 0.24
CA ARG A 164 -7.14 4.01 0.40
C ARG A 164 -6.43 4.70 1.58
N ALA A 165 -7.19 5.32 2.49
CA ALA A 165 -6.64 6.03 3.66
C ALA A 165 -5.80 5.11 4.57
N ASN A 166 -6.19 3.85 4.75
CA ASN A 166 -5.48 2.87 5.57
C ASN A 166 -4.09 2.46 5.04
N GLY A 167 -3.76 2.78 3.80
CA GLY A 167 -2.43 2.57 3.23
C GLY A 167 -1.46 3.74 3.44
N THR A 168 -1.93 4.85 4.01
CA THR A 168 -1.21 6.14 4.09
C THR A 168 -0.72 6.46 5.50
N PHE A 169 0.19 7.44 5.61
CA PHE A 169 0.59 8.01 6.91
C PHE A 169 -0.31 9.18 7.37
N GLY A 170 -1.50 9.32 6.79
CA GLY A 170 -2.49 10.32 7.19
C GLY A 170 -2.47 11.59 6.35
N GLN A 171 -2.92 12.71 6.93
CA GLN A 171 -3.16 13.96 6.20
C GLN A 171 -2.00 14.95 6.21
N ASP A 172 -1.06 14.83 7.12
CA ASP A 172 -0.01 15.82 7.35
C ASP A 172 1.25 15.54 6.53
N ALA A 173 1.63 16.51 5.69
CA ALA A 173 2.76 16.35 4.77
C ALA A 173 4.12 16.26 5.47
N GLU A 174 4.31 16.96 6.59
CA GLU A 174 5.58 16.97 7.32
C GLU A 174 5.78 15.64 8.09
N LEU A 175 4.72 15.15 8.75
CA LEU A 175 4.73 13.84 9.39
C LEU A 175 5.00 12.75 8.35
N THR A 176 4.23 12.75 7.26
CA THR A 176 4.39 11.77 6.17
C THR A 176 5.80 11.80 5.61
N SER A 177 6.36 12.96 5.28
CA SER A 177 7.71 13.11 4.75
C SER A 177 8.78 12.53 5.69
N ARG A 178 8.65 12.79 6.99
CA ARG A 178 9.59 12.26 8.00
C ARG A 178 9.52 10.73 8.09
N LEU A 179 8.30 10.16 8.07
CA LEU A 179 8.11 8.71 8.18
C LEU A 179 8.48 7.97 6.89
N VAL A 180 8.17 8.52 5.74
CA VAL A 180 8.53 7.97 4.41
C VAL A 180 10.05 7.85 4.26
N ARG A 181 10.80 8.89 4.66
CA ARG A 181 12.26 8.83 4.66
C ARG A 181 12.78 7.65 5.49
N ALA A 182 12.26 7.47 6.71
CA ALA A 182 12.64 6.36 7.57
C ALA A 182 12.26 4.99 6.98
N TYR A 183 11.08 4.91 6.36
CA TYR A 183 10.58 3.71 5.70
C TYR A 183 11.49 3.27 4.54
N ILE A 184 11.80 4.18 3.62
CA ILE A 184 12.65 3.89 2.47
C ILE A 184 14.06 3.48 2.93
N LEU A 185 14.63 4.20 3.89
CA LEU A 185 15.95 3.85 4.44
C LEU A 185 15.95 2.51 5.19
N GLY A 186 14.83 2.09 5.77
CA GLY A 186 14.70 0.77 6.38
C GLY A 186 14.68 -0.36 5.34
N PHE A 187 13.95 -0.19 4.23
CA PHE A 187 13.89 -1.16 3.14
C PHE A 187 15.15 -1.17 2.26
N GLN A 188 15.64 -0.01 1.88
CA GLN A 188 16.75 0.10 0.92
C GLN A 188 18.13 0.22 1.56
N GLY A 189 18.21 0.67 2.82
CA GLY A 189 19.46 1.14 3.44
C GLY A 189 19.80 2.55 2.96
N GLU A 190 21.00 3.04 3.35
CA GLU A 190 21.50 4.34 2.90
C GLU A 190 21.86 4.35 1.40
N ARG A 191 22.08 3.18 0.83
CA ARG A 191 22.27 2.95 -0.61
C ARG A 191 21.69 1.61 -0.99
N LEU A 192 21.03 1.58 -2.14
CA LEU A 192 20.53 0.33 -2.71
C LEU A 192 21.68 -0.66 -2.95
N GLY A 193 21.48 -1.92 -2.57
CA GLY A 193 22.50 -2.97 -2.68
C GLY A 193 21.94 -4.37 -2.53
N PRO A 194 22.81 -5.40 -2.45
CA PRO A 194 22.38 -6.80 -2.37
C PRO A 194 21.51 -7.12 -1.16
N GLY A 195 21.67 -6.42 -0.05
CA GLY A 195 20.84 -6.55 1.15
C GLY A 195 19.57 -5.69 1.16
N SER A 196 19.22 -5.04 0.06
CA SER A 196 18.08 -4.14 -0.03
C SER A 196 16.85 -4.83 -0.63
N VAL A 197 15.68 -4.29 -0.27
CA VAL A 197 14.43 -4.42 -1.03
C VAL A 197 14.13 -3.04 -1.61
N ALA A 198 14.02 -2.94 -2.93
CA ALA A 198 13.75 -1.68 -3.61
C ALA A 198 12.31 -1.21 -3.31
N CYS A 199 12.12 0.08 -3.06
CA CYS A 199 10.80 0.67 -2.85
C CYS A 199 10.25 1.23 -4.17
N MET A 200 9.03 0.84 -4.52
CA MET A 200 8.21 1.47 -5.54
C MET A 200 7.21 2.39 -4.85
N THR A 201 7.65 3.62 -4.60
CA THR A 201 6.85 4.61 -3.87
C THR A 201 5.65 5.06 -4.71
N LYS A 202 4.49 5.13 -4.08
CA LYS A 202 3.21 5.36 -4.74
C LYS A 202 2.29 6.30 -3.95
N HIS A 203 1.32 6.97 -4.59
CA HIS A 203 1.05 7.02 -6.04
C HIS A 203 1.30 8.44 -6.57
N PHE A 204 2.34 8.63 -7.34
CA PHE A 204 2.72 9.94 -7.85
C PHE A 204 1.65 10.53 -8.77
N PRO A 205 1.29 11.81 -8.68
CA PRO A 205 1.82 12.89 -7.82
C PRO A 205 1.07 13.09 -6.48
N GLY A 206 0.32 12.10 -6.01
CA GLY A 206 -0.47 12.09 -4.79
C GLY A 206 -1.94 11.80 -5.06
N GLY A 207 -2.44 10.66 -4.55
CA GLY A 207 -3.77 10.13 -4.83
C GLY A 207 -4.91 10.67 -3.93
N GLY A 208 -4.59 11.46 -2.90
CA GLY A 208 -5.55 11.90 -1.88
C GLY A 208 -6.76 12.71 -2.37
N PRO A 209 -6.61 13.65 -3.32
CA PRO A 209 -7.70 14.54 -3.74
C PRO A 209 -8.63 13.89 -4.78
N GLN A 210 -9.18 12.72 -4.45
CA GLN A 210 -10.17 12.04 -5.28
C GLN A 210 -11.53 12.71 -5.18
N LYS A 211 -12.15 12.96 -6.33
CA LYS A 211 -13.49 13.55 -6.37
C LYS A 211 -14.48 12.65 -5.63
N ASP A 212 -15.16 13.22 -4.66
CA ASP A 212 -16.14 12.52 -3.79
C ASP A 212 -15.60 11.29 -3.03
N GLY A 213 -14.28 11.12 -2.96
CA GLY A 213 -13.62 9.97 -2.34
C GLY A 213 -13.71 8.67 -3.14
N GLU A 214 -14.19 8.73 -4.38
CA GLU A 214 -14.35 7.56 -5.23
C GLU A 214 -13.00 7.06 -5.73
N ASP A 215 -12.85 5.73 -5.83
CA ASP A 215 -11.56 5.11 -6.14
C ASP A 215 -11.33 5.00 -7.65
N PRO A 216 -10.16 5.40 -8.18
CA PRO A 216 -9.88 5.43 -9.62
C PRO A 216 -9.53 4.06 -10.23
N HIS A 217 -9.61 2.97 -9.46
CA HIS A 217 -9.70 1.64 -10.07
C HIS A 217 -10.96 1.49 -10.92
N PHE A 218 -11.97 2.36 -10.71
CA PHE A 218 -13.28 2.32 -11.34
C PHE A 218 -13.55 3.62 -12.12
N ALA A 219 -14.31 3.52 -13.20
CA ALA A 219 -14.58 4.63 -14.11
C ALA A 219 -15.24 5.85 -13.42
N HIS A 220 -16.08 5.61 -12.41
CA HIS A 220 -16.76 6.67 -11.67
C HIS A 220 -15.80 7.44 -10.73
N GLY A 221 -14.69 6.83 -10.31
CA GLY A 221 -13.67 7.44 -9.45
C GLY A 221 -12.47 8.03 -10.21
N ARG A 222 -12.49 8.11 -11.53
CA ARG A 222 -11.35 8.53 -12.34
C ARG A 222 -10.88 9.96 -12.12
N GLU A 223 -11.76 10.88 -11.68
CA GLU A 223 -11.45 12.29 -11.56
C GLU A 223 -10.70 12.61 -10.25
N GLN A 224 -9.56 13.29 -10.40
CA GLN A 224 -8.81 13.86 -9.31
C GLN A 224 -8.84 15.38 -9.42
N VAL A 225 -9.27 16.07 -8.34
CA VAL A 225 -9.64 17.49 -8.38
C VAL A 225 -8.95 18.29 -7.28
N TYR A 226 -8.65 19.54 -7.57
CA TYR A 226 -7.89 20.43 -6.69
C TYR A 226 -8.62 21.75 -6.42
N PRO A 227 -9.83 21.73 -5.82
CA PRO A 227 -10.63 22.93 -5.60
C PRO A 227 -9.97 23.95 -4.66
N GLY A 228 -9.06 23.52 -3.80
CA GLY A 228 -8.26 24.37 -2.91
C GLY A 228 -6.93 24.83 -3.52
N GLY A 229 -6.59 24.43 -4.76
CA GLY A 229 -5.35 24.77 -5.43
C GLY A 229 -4.09 24.19 -4.80
N ARG A 230 -4.19 23.00 -4.16
CA ARG A 230 -3.10 22.39 -3.35
C ARG A 230 -2.31 21.30 -4.06
N PHE A 231 -2.27 21.28 -5.38
CA PHE A 231 -1.49 20.27 -6.13
C PHE A 231 -0.04 20.15 -5.62
N GLU A 232 0.66 21.27 -5.50
CA GLU A 232 2.07 21.29 -5.01
C GLU A 232 2.22 20.76 -3.57
N HIS A 233 1.18 20.84 -2.75
CA HIS A 233 1.21 20.32 -1.38
C HIS A 233 1.33 18.80 -1.36
N HIS A 234 0.71 18.10 -2.30
CA HIS A 234 0.75 16.65 -2.44
C HIS A 234 2.09 16.12 -2.93
N LEU A 235 2.95 16.97 -3.52
CA LEU A 235 4.29 16.59 -3.94
C LEU A 235 5.31 16.50 -2.79
N LYS A 236 5.07 17.16 -1.66
CA LYS A 236 6.02 17.22 -0.54
C LYS A 236 6.50 15.84 -0.02
N PRO A 237 5.64 14.83 0.19
CA PRO A 237 6.11 13.51 0.59
C PRO A 237 7.00 12.84 -0.47
N PHE A 238 6.75 13.12 -1.76
CA PHE A 238 7.58 12.59 -2.84
C PHE A 238 8.97 13.25 -2.88
N GLU A 239 9.07 14.53 -2.56
CA GLU A 239 10.36 15.22 -2.41
C GLU A 239 11.21 14.53 -1.33
N ALA A 240 10.61 14.19 -0.19
CA ALA A 240 11.29 13.42 0.87
C ALA A 240 11.65 11.99 0.43
N ALA A 241 10.83 11.36 -0.41
CA ALA A 241 11.13 10.05 -0.98
C ALA A 241 12.30 10.09 -1.98
N PHE A 242 12.40 11.14 -2.80
CA PHE A 242 13.54 11.36 -3.70
C PHE A 242 14.83 11.59 -2.91
N ASP A 243 14.78 12.42 -1.87
CA ASP A 243 15.91 12.65 -0.95
C ASP A 243 16.37 11.38 -0.22
N ALA A 244 15.44 10.47 0.07
CA ALA A 244 15.74 9.16 0.65
C ALA A 244 16.24 8.14 -0.38
N GLY A 245 16.25 8.47 -1.67
CA GLY A 245 16.73 7.63 -2.75
C GLY A 245 15.80 6.50 -3.14
N THR A 246 14.47 6.73 -3.12
CA THR A 246 13.51 5.72 -3.61
C THR A 246 13.88 5.20 -5.00
N SER A 247 13.89 3.89 -5.19
CA SER A 247 14.35 3.27 -6.43
C SER A 247 13.36 3.38 -7.57
N GLN A 248 12.06 3.30 -7.25
CA GLN A 248 10.99 3.26 -8.23
C GLN A 248 9.85 4.18 -7.83
N ILE A 249 9.09 4.64 -8.83
CA ILE A 249 7.87 5.42 -8.67
C ILE A 249 6.73 4.78 -9.46
N MET A 250 5.55 4.73 -8.84
CA MET A 250 4.30 4.33 -9.50
C MET A 250 3.39 5.56 -9.64
N PRO A 251 3.10 6.04 -10.86
CA PRO A 251 2.06 7.03 -11.11
C PRO A 251 0.67 6.45 -10.80
N TYR A 252 -0.23 7.29 -10.29
CA TYR A 252 -1.58 6.86 -9.92
C TYR A 252 -2.52 6.73 -11.14
N TYR A 253 -3.66 6.07 -10.94
CA TYR A 253 -4.72 5.99 -11.94
C TYR A 253 -5.41 7.32 -12.21
N GLY A 254 -5.48 8.19 -11.20
CA GLY A 254 -6.26 9.42 -11.22
C GLY A 254 -6.00 10.27 -12.46
N MET A 255 -7.05 10.94 -12.94
CA MET A 255 -7.03 11.87 -14.04
C MET A 255 -7.21 13.28 -13.49
N PRO A 256 -6.21 14.18 -13.60
CA PRO A 256 -6.33 15.55 -13.11
C PRO A 256 -7.35 16.33 -13.94
N VAL A 257 -8.35 16.92 -13.28
CA VAL A 257 -9.38 17.72 -13.94
C VAL A 257 -9.28 19.17 -13.49
N GLY A 258 -9.36 20.11 -14.45
CA GLY A 258 -9.30 21.52 -14.18
C GLY A 258 -7.93 22.03 -13.71
N THR A 259 -6.85 21.37 -14.11
CA THR A 259 -5.46 21.74 -13.82
C THR A 259 -4.73 22.15 -15.10
N GLU A 260 -3.45 22.52 -15.01
CA GLU A 260 -2.60 22.77 -16.18
C GLU A 260 -2.15 21.50 -16.92
N HIS A 261 -2.34 20.34 -16.29
CA HIS A 261 -1.97 19.05 -16.87
C HIS A 261 -3.04 18.51 -17.82
N GLU A 262 -2.62 17.69 -18.78
CA GLU A 262 -3.54 16.99 -19.67
C GLU A 262 -4.54 16.15 -18.85
N GLU A 263 -5.83 16.19 -19.21
CA GLU A 263 -6.88 15.41 -18.53
C GLU A 263 -6.84 13.94 -18.97
N VAL A 264 -5.78 13.26 -18.58
CA VAL A 264 -5.57 11.82 -18.75
C VAL A 264 -5.01 11.21 -17.48
N GLY A 265 -5.21 9.92 -17.26
CA GLY A 265 -4.61 9.21 -16.12
C GLY A 265 -3.10 9.48 -16.00
N PHE A 266 -2.60 9.62 -14.78
CA PHE A 266 -1.20 10.06 -14.57
C PHE A 266 -0.18 9.16 -15.26
N GLY A 267 -0.46 7.85 -15.45
CA GLY A 267 0.40 6.93 -16.21
C GLY A 267 0.55 7.27 -17.69
N PHE A 268 -0.35 8.10 -18.25
CA PHE A 268 -0.32 8.58 -19.63
C PHE A 268 0.09 10.06 -19.75
N ASN A 269 0.36 10.70 -18.62
CA ASN A 269 0.54 12.15 -18.55
C ASN A 269 2.01 12.56 -18.69
N LYS A 270 2.39 13.04 -19.87
CA LYS A 270 3.76 13.46 -20.15
C LYS A 270 4.20 14.64 -19.29
N GLY A 271 3.32 15.60 -19.02
CA GLY A 271 3.63 16.75 -18.16
C GLY A 271 4.00 16.32 -16.74
N VAL A 272 3.34 15.27 -16.24
CA VAL A 272 3.60 14.72 -14.91
C VAL A 272 4.82 13.80 -14.90
N ILE A 273 4.93 12.81 -15.80
CA ILE A 273 6.03 11.86 -15.78
C ILE A 273 7.32 12.46 -16.29
N THR A 274 7.31 13.06 -17.47
CA THR A 274 8.52 13.71 -18.01
C THR A 274 8.75 15.05 -17.32
N GLY A 275 7.75 15.94 -17.31
CA GLY A 275 7.93 17.30 -16.80
C GLY A 275 8.25 17.36 -15.31
N LEU A 276 7.46 16.68 -14.46
CA LEU A 276 7.72 16.70 -13.01
C LEU A 276 8.80 15.70 -12.62
N LEU A 277 8.62 14.39 -12.88
CA LEU A 277 9.56 13.39 -12.37
C LEU A 277 10.95 13.51 -13.00
N ARG A 278 11.04 13.57 -14.34
CA ARG A 278 12.33 13.53 -15.03
C ARG A 278 13.04 14.88 -15.04
N GLU A 279 12.31 15.96 -15.37
CA GLU A 279 12.93 17.27 -15.57
C GLU A 279 13.01 18.07 -14.27
N ARG A 280 11.90 18.22 -13.52
CA ARG A 280 11.90 19.02 -12.29
C ARG A 280 12.65 18.33 -11.14
N TYR A 281 12.37 17.03 -10.92
CA TYR A 281 12.98 16.27 -9.80
C TYR A 281 14.21 15.45 -10.18
N ALA A 282 14.59 15.42 -11.47
CA ALA A 282 15.74 14.66 -11.98
C ALA A 282 15.71 13.17 -11.57
N PHE A 283 14.53 12.60 -11.39
CA PHE A 283 14.39 11.20 -10.98
C PHE A 283 14.86 10.26 -12.08
N ASP A 284 15.90 9.47 -11.84
CA ASP A 284 16.47 8.50 -12.80
C ASP A 284 16.22 7.03 -12.41
N GLY A 285 15.28 6.78 -11.50
CA GLY A 285 14.79 5.45 -11.17
C GLY A 285 13.75 4.93 -12.18
N ILE A 286 13.23 3.73 -11.90
CA ILE A 286 12.19 3.10 -12.71
C ILE A 286 10.84 3.79 -12.46
N VAL A 287 10.12 4.11 -13.54
CA VAL A 287 8.71 4.50 -13.48
C VAL A 287 7.89 3.32 -14.01
N CYS A 288 7.15 2.69 -13.12
CA CYS A 288 6.24 1.58 -13.44
C CYS A 288 4.80 2.07 -13.35
N THR A 289 3.97 1.85 -14.38
CA THR A 289 2.55 2.19 -14.30
C THR A 289 1.89 1.49 -13.12
N ASP A 290 0.77 2.02 -12.63
CA ASP A 290 -0.15 1.24 -11.84
C ASP A 290 -0.76 0.11 -12.71
N TRP A 291 -1.52 -0.82 -12.11
CA TRP A 291 -1.89 -2.09 -12.72
C TRP A 291 -3.08 -2.00 -13.67
N GLY A 292 -2.93 -2.55 -14.89
CA GLY A 292 -4.03 -2.71 -15.84
C GLY A 292 -4.48 -1.41 -16.51
N LEU A 293 -3.53 -0.60 -17.02
CA LEU A 293 -3.78 0.61 -17.80
C LEU A 293 -4.04 0.34 -19.29
N ILE A 294 -3.54 -0.79 -19.79
CA ILE A 294 -3.45 -1.03 -21.24
C ILE A 294 -4.57 -1.95 -21.73
N THR A 295 -4.73 -3.10 -21.09
CA THR A 295 -5.67 -4.15 -21.51
C THR A 295 -6.81 -4.32 -20.51
N ASP A 296 -7.97 -4.72 -21.02
CA ASP A 296 -9.08 -5.15 -20.18
C ASP A 296 -8.70 -6.46 -19.48
N ALA A 297 -9.14 -6.63 -18.25
CA ALA A 297 -8.84 -7.79 -17.42
C ALA A 297 -10.10 -8.45 -16.91
N PHE A 298 -10.01 -9.73 -16.54
CA PHE A 298 -11.08 -10.45 -15.86
C PHE A 298 -10.67 -10.70 -14.41
N ILE A 299 -11.27 -9.98 -13.47
CA ILE A 299 -10.89 -10.00 -12.07
C ILE A 299 -12.07 -10.47 -11.22
N MET A 300 -11.90 -11.53 -10.43
CA MET A 300 -12.91 -12.07 -9.53
C MET A 300 -14.28 -12.33 -10.20
N GLY A 301 -14.24 -12.83 -11.43
CA GLY A 301 -15.47 -13.15 -12.17
C GLY A 301 -16.12 -11.96 -12.88
N GLN A 302 -15.49 -10.80 -12.91
CA GLN A 302 -15.99 -9.59 -13.56
C GLN A 302 -15.02 -9.08 -14.63
N GLU A 303 -15.57 -8.57 -15.73
CA GLU A 303 -14.81 -7.82 -16.71
C GLU A 303 -14.47 -6.44 -16.12
N MET A 304 -13.18 -6.14 -16.10
CA MET A 304 -12.65 -4.87 -15.64
C MET A 304 -12.00 -4.15 -16.83
N PRO A 305 -12.57 -3.03 -17.30
CA PRO A 305 -11.95 -2.28 -18.37
C PRO A 305 -10.58 -1.74 -17.95
N ALA A 306 -9.70 -1.57 -18.91
CA ALA A 306 -8.43 -0.90 -18.69
C ALA A 306 -8.64 0.47 -18.03
N ARG A 307 -7.80 0.81 -17.03
CA ARG A 307 -7.85 2.10 -16.33
C ARG A 307 -7.20 3.19 -17.21
N ALA A 308 -7.69 3.28 -18.44
CA ALA A 308 -7.18 4.17 -19.49
C ALA A 308 -7.91 5.53 -19.49
N TRP A 309 -8.03 6.13 -18.30
CA TRP A 309 -8.83 7.32 -18.10
C TRP A 309 -8.38 8.50 -18.98
N GLY A 310 -9.32 9.07 -19.70
CA GLY A 310 -9.10 10.14 -20.69
C GLY A 310 -8.54 9.66 -22.04
N VAL A 311 -8.17 8.38 -22.16
CA VAL A 311 -7.66 7.74 -23.39
C VAL A 311 -8.37 6.41 -23.69
N GLU A 312 -9.60 6.25 -23.23
CA GLU A 312 -10.41 5.05 -23.42
C GLU A 312 -10.64 4.73 -24.91
N HIS A 313 -10.63 5.77 -25.75
CA HIS A 313 -10.81 5.67 -27.20
C HIS A 313 -9.59 5.09 -27.94
N LEU A 314 -8.41 5.02 -27.29
CA LEU A 314 -7.21 4.45 -27.89
C LEU A 314 -7.23 2.91 -27.80
N THR A 315 -6.66 2.26 -28.80
CA THR A 315 -6.40 0.83 -28.78
C THR A 315 -5.34 0.47 -27.73
N PRO A 316 -5.25 -0.79 -27.26
CA PRO A 316 -4.19 -1.21 -26.35
C PRO A 316 -2.78 -0.85 -26.85
N ALA A 317 -2.48 -1.04 -28.14
CA ALA A 317 -1.20 -0.67 -28.73
C ALA A 317 -0.91 0.84 -28.63
N GLU A 318 -1.91 1.69 -28.93
CA GLU A 318 -1.77 3.14 -28.83
C GLU A 318 -1.64 3.59 -27.35
N ARG A 319 -2.27 2.91 -26.39
CA ARG A 319 -2.09 3.17 -24.96
C ARG A 319 -0.65 2.85 -24.52
N VAL A 320 -0.07 1.72 -24.99
CA VAL A 320 1.36 1.42 -24.78
C VAL A 320 2.24 2.55 -25.29
N LEU A 321 2.01 3.00 -26.54
CA LEU A 321 2.78 4.10 -27.13
C LEU A 321 2.67 5.37 -26.29
N LYS A 322 1.45 5.81 -25.93
CA LYS A 322 1.21 7.04 -25.17
C LYS A 322 1.87 6.99 -23.80
N ALA A 323 1.74 5.89 -23.03
CA ALA A 323 2.37 5.74 -21.73
C ALA A 323 3.91 5.75 -21.86
N PHE A 324 4.46 5.08 -22.87
CA PHE A 324 5.90 5.02 -23.10
C PHE A 324 6.47 6.39 -23.52
N GLU A 325 5.74 7.15 -24.36
CA GLU A 325 6.09 8.52 -24.75
C GLU A 325 5.94 9.51 -23.57
N ALA A 326 5.05 9.23 -22.62
CA ALA A 326 4.95 10.01 -21.39
C ALA A 326 6.17 9.84 -20.47
N GLY A 327 6.96 8.78 -20.62
CA GLY A 327 8.20 8.56 -19.85
C GLY A 327 8.18 7.34 -18.94
N VAL A 328 7.18 6.48 -19.03
CA VAL A 328 7.09 5.19 -18.32
C VAL A 328 8.21 4.25 -18.77
N ASP A 329 8.74 3.46 -17.84
CA ASP A 329 9.74 2.40 -18.13
C ASP A 329 9.13 1.00 -18.11
N GLN A 330 8.22 0.73 -17.15
CA GLN A 330 7.56 -0.58 -17.02
C GLN A 330 6.04 -0.45 -17.01
N PHE A 331 5.38 -1.52 -17.48
CA PHE A 331 3.92 -1.66 -17.50
C PHE A 331 3.47 -2.62 -16.39
N GLY A 332 2.81 -2.07 -15.37
CA GLY A 332 2.29 -2.82 -14.23
C GLY A 332 0.99 -3.55 -14.59
N GLY A 333 0.88 -4.82 -14.15
CA GLY A 333 -0.32 -5.63 -14.34
C GLY A 333 -0.59 -6.10 -15.77
N GLU A 334 0.35 -5.89 -16.68
CA GLU A 334 0.21 -6.18 -18.10
C GLU A 334 1.16 -7.31 -18.53
N ALA A 335 0.77 -8.06 -19.56
CA ALA A 335 1.56 -9.16 -20.14
C ALA A 335 1.50 -9.15 -21.68
N CYS A 336 1.66 -7.99 -22.30
CA CYS A 336 1.54 -7.78 -23.75
C CYS A 336 2.80 -7.14 -24.38
N PRO A 337 4.01 -7.75 -24.19
CA PRO A 337 5.26 -7.17 -24.70
C PRO A 337 5.31 -7.00 -26.20
N ASP A 338 4.56 -7.81 -26.96
CA ASP A 338 4.49 -7.72 -28.42
C ASP A 338 4.00 -6.35 -28.88
N LEU A 339 3.04 -5.72 -28.15
CA LEU A 339 2.53 -4.39 -28.50
C LEU A 339 3.61 -3.31 -28.41
N LEU A 340 4.57 -3.44 -27.50
CA LEU A 340 5.71 -2.52 -27.40
C LEU A 340 6.72 -2.80 -28.54
N ALA A 341 6.99 -4.07 -28.83
CA ALA A 341 7.90 -4.47 -29.90
C ALA A 341 7.40 -3.97 -31.28
N GLU A 342 6.12 -4.09 -31.57
CA GLU A 342 5.50 -3.57 -32.81
C GLU A 342 5.78 -2.08 -33.04
N TRP A 343 5.69 -1.24 -32.00
CA TRP A 343 5.98 0.19 -32.13
C TRP A 343 7.46 0.49 -32.36
N VAL A 344 8.36 -0.34 -31.86
CA VAL A 344 9.80 -0.23 -32.15
C VAL A 344 10.09 -0.66 -33.57
N GLU A 345 9.52 -1.77 -34.05
CA GLU A 345 9.65 -2.25 -35.43
C GLU A 345 9.07 -1.25 -36.44
N ALA A 346 7.95 -0.61 -36.08
CA ALA A 346 7.36 0.45 -36.88
C ALA A 346 8.15 1.77 -36.87
N GLY A 347 9.23 1.86 -36.08
CA GLY A 347 10.05 3.08 -35.94
C GLY A 347 9.38 4.24 -35.19
N ARG A 348 8.24 4.01 -34.52
CA ARG A 348 7.55 5.00 -33.69
C ARG A 348 8.22 5.18 -32.33
N ILE A 349 8.81 4.13 -31.80
CA ILE A 349 9.67 4.16 -30.63
C ILE A 349 11.11 3.90 -31.10
N SER A 350 12.01 4.82 -30.76
CA SER A 350 13.43 4.62 -31.09
C SER A 350 14.06 3.52 -30.20
N THR A 351 15.02 2.80 -30.76
CA THR A 351 15.82 1.82 -29.98
C THR A 351 16.52 2.48 -28.78
N GLY A 352 16.97 3.71 -28.94
CA GLY A 352 17.59 4.48 -27.85
C GLY A 352 16.62 4.75 -26.68
N ARG A 353 15.34 5.04 -26.96
CA ARG A 353 14.32 5.22 -25.92
C ARG A 353 14.00 3.89 -25.21
N LEU A 354 13.89 2.80 -25.98
CA LEU A 354 13.70 1.46 -25.41
C LEU A 354 14.89 1.10 -24.50
N ASP A 355 16.12 1.23 -25.02
CA ASP A 355 17.34 0.90 -24.30
C ASP A 355 17.51 1.72 -23.01
N ALA A 356 17.06 2.97 -22.97
CA ALA A 356 17.08 3.79 -21.76
C ALA A 356 16.25 3.17 -20.61
N SER A 357 15.04 2.67 -20.91
CA SER A 357 14.21 1.96 -19.93
C SER A 357 14.82 0.61 -19.51
N VAL A 358 15.28 -0.17 -20.50
CA VAL A 358 15.96 -1.46 -20.24
C VAL A 358 17.18 -1.27 -19.32
N ARG A 359 17.98 -0.22 -19.52
CA ARG A 359 19.15 0.10 -18.69
C ARG A 359 18.76 0.40 -17.25
N ARG A 360 17.68 1.15 -17.01
CA ARG A 360 17.19 1.42 -15.64
C ARG A 360 16.82 0.14 -14.92
N VAL A 361 16.06 -0.71 -15.57
CA VAL A 361 15.62 -1.99 -15.00
C VAL A 361 16.79 -2.94 -14.74
N LEU A 362 17.70 -3.09 -15.68
CA LEU A 362 18.89 -3.93 -15.50
C LEU A 362 19.84 -3.38 -14.45
N ARG A 363 20.04 -2.05 -14.39
CA ARG A 363 20.85 -1.40 -13.37
C ARG A 363 20.35 -1.77 -11.96
N GLU A 364 19.05 -1.75 -11.74
CA GLU A 364 18.48 -2.15 -10.45
C GLU A 364 18.74 -3.63 -10.16
N LYS A 365 18.49 -4.55 -11.10
CA LYS A 365 18.76 -5.98 -10.92
C LYS A 365 20.23 -6.26 -10.56
N PHE A 366 21.18 -5.60 -11.23
CA PHE A 366 22.60 -5.72 -10.89
C PHE A 366 22.92 -5.13 -9.52
N THR A 367 22.38 -3.96 -9.22
CA THR A 367 22.59 -3.28 -7.91
C THR A 367 22.05 -4.12 -6.76
N LEU A 368 20.89 -4.74 -6.92
CA LEU A 368 20.33 -5.68 -5.97
C LEU A 368 21.10 -7.01 -5.87
N GLY A 369 22.09 -7.25 -6.73
CA GLY A 369 22.91 -8.46 -6.71
C GLY A 369 22.20 -9.71 -7.25
N LEU A 370 21.07 -9.57 -7.95
CA LEU A 370 20.28 -10.70 -8.44
C LEU A 370 21.05 -11.58 -9.45
N PHE A 371 21.95 -11.01 -10.26
CA PHE A 371 22.78 -11.76 -11.18
C PHE A 371 23.87 -12.59 -10.49
N ASP A 372 24.26 -12.18 -9.27
CA ASP A 372 25.40 -12.77 -8.57
C ASP A 372 24.95 -13.74 -7.46
N ALA A 373 23.76 -13.47 -6.84
CA ALA A 373 23.16 -14.31 -5.80
C ALA A 373 21.62 -14.33 -5.95
N PRO A 374 21.08 -15.05 -6.94
CA PRO A 374 19.63 -15.06 -7.21
C PRO A 374 18.83 -15.93 -6.22
N PHE A 375 19.46 -16.91 -5.57
CA PHE A 375 18.77 -17.89 -4.72
C PHE A 375 18.68 -17.47 -3.27
N VAL A 376 17.70 -18.02 -2.57
CA VAL A 376 17.51 -17.87 -1.11
C VAL A 376 17.57 -19.24 -0.43
N ASP A 377 17.77 -19.25 0.87
CA ASP A 377 17.81 -20.47 1.69
C ASP A 377 16.42 -20.77 2.25
N PRO A 378 15.74 -21.86 1.81
CA PRO A 378 14.41 -22.22 2.28
C PRO A 378 14.37 -22.60 3.79
N ASP A 379 15.45 -23.12 4.35
CA ASP A 379 15.53 -23.43 5.78
C ASP A 379 15.58 -22.14 6.61
N ALA A 380 16.44 -21.20 6.21
CA ALA A 380 16.55 -19.90 6.85
C ALA A 380 15.25 -19.08 6.74
N ALA A 381 14.49 -19.21 5.65
CA ALA A 381 13.21 -18.53 5.48
C ALA A 381 12.23 -18.85 6.62
N GLY A 382 12.13 -20.12 7.01
CA GLY A 382 11.28 -20.57 8.12
C GLY A 382 11.70 -20.03 9.49
N GLU A 383 12.96 -19.68 9.67
CA GLU A 383 13.47 -19.11 10.92
C GLU A 383 13.35 -17.58 11.00
N ILE A 384 13.32 -16.90 9.86
CA ILE A 384 13.33 -15.43 9.77
C ILE A 384 11.91 -14.88 9.75
N VAL A 385 11.05 -15.41 8.85
CA VAL A 385 9.69 -14.90 8.66
C VAL A 385 8.84 -15.18 9.89
N GLY A 386 8.21 -14.13 10.43
CA GLY A 386 7.35 -14.23 11.63
C GLY A 386 8.09 -14.59 12.92
N ARG A 387 9.42 -14.48 12.95
CA ARG A 387 10.17 -14.85 14.16
C ARG A 387 9.68 -14.08 15.40
N ALA A 388 9.78 -14.70 16.57
CA ALA A 388 9.21 -14.17 17.82
C ALA A 388 9.60 -12.72 18.16
N ALA A 389 10.82 -12.31 17.80
CA ALA A 389 11.25 -10.92 18.00
C ALA A 389 10.47 -9.93 17.13
N PHE A 390 10.16 -10.28 15.88
CA PHE A 390 9.41 -9.45 14.95
C PHE A 390 7.93 -9.40 15.32
N ALA A 391 7.35 -10.56 15.65
CA ALA A 391 5.97 -10.66 16.13
C ALA A 391 5.75 -9.83 17.41
N ARG A 392 6.71 -9.85 18.34
CA ARG A 392 6.67 -9.04 19.55
C ARG A 392 6.74 -7.56 19.25
N ALA A 393 7.68 -7.11 18.39
CA ALA A 393 7.81 -5.72 18.01
C ALA A 393 6.54 -5.21 17.31
N GLY A 394 5.92 -6.02 16.43
CA GLY A 394 4.64 -5.72 15.82
C GLY A 394 3.52 -5.58 16.84
N PHE A 395 3.46 -6.48 17.84
CA PHE A 395 2.48 -6.41 18.91
C PHE A 395 2.65 -5.15 19.79
N GLU A 396 3.88 -4.81 20.15
CA GLU A 396 4.20 -3.58 20.88
C GLU A 396 3.82 -2.33 20.08
N ALA A 397 4.01 -2.36 18.75
CA ALA A 397 3.55 -1.29 17.87
C ALA A 397 2.01 -1.20 17.80
N GLN A 398 1.29 -2.35 17.78
CA GLN A 398 -0.17 -2.37 17.84
C GLN A 398 -0.68 -1.68 19.10
N THR A 399 -0.16 -2.03 20.28
CA THR A 399 -0.58 -1.41 21.55
C THR A 399 -0.25 0.08 21.58
N ALA A 400 0.94 0.46 21.13
CA ALA A 400 1.38 1.85 21.11
C ALA A 400 0.58 2.73 20.12
N SER A 401 0.08 2.16 19.01
CA SER A 401 -0.69 2.88 18.00
C SER A 401 -2.10 3.25 18.46
N LEU A 402 -2.66 2.51 19.42
CA LEU A 402 -3.98 2.81 19.94
C LEU A 402 -4.05 4.25 20.43
N THR A 403 -5.10 4.96 20.03
CA THR A 403 -5.24 6.40 20.29
C THR A 403 -6.43 6.65 21.20
N LEU A 404 -6.17 7.08 22.41
CA LEU A 404 -7.21 7.40 23.39
C LEU A 404 -7.81 8.78 23.07
N LEU A 405 -9.03 8.81 22.55
CA LEU A 405 -9.72 10.05 22.14
C LEU A 405 -10.54 10.65 23.27
N LYS A 406 -11.11 9.82 24.12
CA LYS A 406 -11.88 10.21 25.32
C LYS A 406 -11.61 9.19 26.42
N ASN A 407 -11.40 9.65 27.64
CA ASN A 407 -11.15 8.78 28.80
C ASN A 407 -12.13 9.08 29.94
N GLY A 408 -12.61 8.00 30.57
CA GLY A 408 -13.40 8.01 31.81
C GLY A 408 -12.97 6.87 32.73
N PRO A 409 -13.28 5.59 32.39
CA PRO A 409 -13.05 4.47 33.31
C PRO A 409 -11.68 3.77 33.14
N LEU A 410 -10.83 4.20 32.20
CA LEU A 410 -9.57 3.49 31.90
C LEU A 410 -8.45 3.90 32.86
N PRO A 411 -7.60 2.95 33.31
CA PRO A 411 -7.67 1.54 33.01
C PRO A 411 -8.80 0.83 33.74
N LEU A 412 -9.35 -0.23 33.12
CA LEU A 412 -10.38 -1.08 33.71
C LEU A 412 -9.81 -1.89 34.87
N ALA A 413 -10.62 -2.09 35.93
CA ALA A 413 -10.22 -2.90 37.07
C ALA A 413 -10.19 -4.41 36.73
N GLU A 414 -9.25 -5.15 37.32
CA GLU A 414 -9.23 -6.60 37.21
C GLU A 414 -10.50 -7.23 37.81
N GLY A 415 -11.02 -8.28 37.14
CA GLY A 415 -12.22 -8.98 37.58
C GLY A 415 -13.54 -8.23 37.34
N VAL A 416 -13.52 -7.08 36.66
CA VAL A 416 -14.71 -6.34 36.22
C VAL A 416 -15.64 -7.24 35.39
N ARG A 417 -16.96 -7.06 35.54
CA ARG A 417 -17.92 -7.77 34.67
C ARG A 417 -18.00 -7.07 33.32
N LEU A 418 -17.64 -7.82 32.25
CA LEU A 418 -17.53 -7.31 30.89
C LEU A 418 -18.68 -7.80 30.03
N TYR A 419 -19.37 -6.87 29.36
CA TYR A 419 -20.14 -7.19 28.17
C TYR A 419 -19.29 -6.81 26.93
N VAL A 420 -19.11 -7.72 25.97
CA VAL A 420 -18.24 -7.48 24.81
C VAL A 420 -18.99 -7.71 23.50
N GLU A 421 -18.80 -6.79 22.55
CA GLU A 421 -19.23 -6.93 21.15
C GLU A 421 -18.04 -6.63 20.22
N GLY A 422 -17.82 -7.49 19.20
CA GLY A 422 -16.73 -7.33 18.25
C GLY A 422 -15.33 -7.66 18.82
N VAL A 423 -15.27 -8.22 20.04
CA VAL A 423 -14.06 -8.71 20.71
C VAL A 423 -14.28 -10.19 21.06
N ASP A 424 -13.25 -11.00 20.91
CA ASP A 424 -13.30 -12.42 21.28
C ASP A 424 -13.59 -12.59 22.78
N ALA A 425 -14.76 -13.18 23.10
CA ALA A 425 -15.22 -13.36 24.47
C ALA A 425 -14.33 -14.31 25.28
N GLY A 426 -13.73 -15.32 24.64
CA GLY A 426 -12.80 -16.25 25.28
C GLY A 426 -11.51 -15.56 25.70
N LEU A 427 -10.99 -14.68 24.85
CA LEU A 427 -9.83 -13.87 25.16
C LEU A 427 -10.15 -12.84 26.26
N ALA A 428 -11.31 -12.15 26.16
CA ALA A 428 -11.76 -11.16 27.14
C ALA A 428 -11.94 -11.77 28.54
N ALA A 429 -12.33 -13.05 28.64
CA ALA A 429 -12.45 -13.78 29.90
C ALA A 429 -11.13 -13.91 30.68
N GLY A 430 -9.97 -13.73 30.01
CA GLY A 430 -8.66 -13.65 30.66
C GLY A 430 -8.37 -12.32 31.37
N TYR A 431 -9.25 -11.31 31.21
CA TYR A 431 -9.09 -9.97 31.76
C TYR A 431 -10.21 -9.63 32.76
N GLY A 432 -11.43 -10.15 32.55
CA GLY A 432 -12.57 -9.90 33.41
C GLY A 432 -13.61 -11.02 33.31
N LYS A 433 -14.72 -10.87 34.06
CA LYS A 433 -15.82 -11.82 33.98
C LYS A 433 -16.77 -11.43 32.85
N VAL A 434 -16.70 -12.14 31.72
CA VAL A 434 -17.63 -11.91 30.61
C VAL A 434 -19.05 -12.33 31.00
N VAL A 435 -20.03 -11.46 30.76
CA VAL A 435 -21.46 -11.67 31.03
C VAL A 435 -22.26 -11.60 29.74
N PRO A 436 -23.41 -12.31 29.66
CA PRO A 436 -24.16 -12.44 28.40
C PRO A 436 -25.06 -11.23 28.08
N ALA A 437 -25.36 -10.39 29.07
CA ALA A 437 -26.25 -9.24 28.92
C ALA A 437 -25.64 -7.96 29.45
N PRO A 438 -25.85 -6.81 28.80
CA PRO A 438 -25.27 -5.54 29.23
C PRO A 438 -25.76 -5.09 30.61
N GLU A 439 -26.96 -5.46 31.02
CA GLU A 439 -27.54 -5.14 32.35
C GLU A 439 -26.79 -5.85 33.50
N GLU A 440 -26.05 -6.93 33.20
CA GLU A 440 -25.25 -7.66 34.19
C GLU A 440 -23.79 -7.16 34.25
N ALA A 441 -23.40 -6.27 33.32
CA ALA A 441 -22.05 -5.79 33.21
C ALA A 441 -21.77 -4.55 34.06
N ASP A 442 -20.52 -4.37 34.45
CA ASP A 442 -20.01 -3.13 35.04
C ASP A 442 -19.56 -2.16 33.94
N VAL A 443 -19.09 -2.73 32.79
CA VAL A 443 -18.65 -2.00 31.62
C VAL A 443 -18.87 -2.83 30.34
N ALA A 444 -19.27 -2.18 29.26
CA ALA A 444 -19.28 -2.76 27.93
C ALA A 444 -18.04 -2.34 27.15
N VAL A 445 -17.50 -3.25 26.36
CA VAL A 445 -16.46 -2.97 25.35
C VAL A 445 -17.03 -3.29 23.98
N LEU A 446 -17.17 -2.24 23.18
CA LEU A 446 -17.76 -2.31 21.84
C LEU A 446 -16.68 -2.01 20.81
N ARG A 447 -16.40 -2.96 19.91
CA ARG A 447 -15.44 -2.79 18.81
C ARG A 447 -16.18 -2.61 17.50
N LEU A 448 -16.01 -1.45 16.88
CA LEU A 448 -16.64 -1.02 15.64
C LEU A 448 -15.60 -0.88 14.54
N ALA A 449 -16.05 -0.93 13.28
CA ALA A 449 -15.28 -0.51 12.12
C ALA A 449 -15.85 0.79 11.54
N ALA A 450 -15.01 1.58 10.88
CA ALA A 450 -15.45 2.76 10.14
C ALA A 450 -16.54 2.38 9.13
N PRO A 451 -17.64 3.11 9.04
CA PRO A 451 -18.73 2.79 8.11
C PRO A 451 -18.32 2.97 6.65
N TYR A 452 -19.00 2.24 5.77
CA TYR A 452 -18.88 2.37 4.32
C TYR A 452 -20.18 1.95 3.63
N GLU A 453 -20.34 2.34 2.38
CA GLU A 453 -21.45 1.93 1.54
C GLU A 453 -21.06 0.69 0.73
N PRO A 454 -21.78 -0.45 0.85
CA PRO A 454 -21.48 -1.65 0.10
C PRO A 454 -21.56 -1.41 -1.41
N ARG A 455 -20.57 -1.90 -2.15
CA ARG A 455 -20.53 -1.84 -3.61
C ARG A 455 -20.85 -3.21 -4.22
N PRO A 456 -21.54 -3.27 -5.39
CA PRO A 456 -22.04 -4.53 -5.94
C PRO A 456 -20.97 -5.39 -6.61
N GLY A 457 -19.84 -4.81 -7.02
CA GLY A 457 -18.75 -5.51 -7.70
C GLY A 457 -17.91 -6.34 -6.74
N ALA A 458 -17.59 -7.60 -7.09
CA ALA A 458 -16.79 -8.47 -6.24
C ALA A 458 -15.40 -7.90 -5.91
N PHE A 459 -14.75 -7.27 -6.88
CA PHE A 459 -13.48 -6.57 -6.65
C PHE A 459 -13.70 -5.19 -6.00
N GLU A 460 -14.75 -4.47 -6.41
CA GLU A 460 -15.08 -3.14 -5.85
C GLU A 460 -15.44 -3.21 -4.36
N ALA A 461 -16.02 -4.33 -3.91
CA ALA A 461 -16.38 -4.54 -2.51
C ALA A 461 -15.18 -4.44 -1.52
N PHE A 462 -13.94 -4.54 -2.01
CA PHE A 462 -12.73 -4.32 -1.20
C PHE A 462 -12.33 -2.86 -1.06
N PHE A 463 -12.97 -1.96 -1.81
CA PHE A 463 -12.70 -0.52 -1.77
C PHE A 463 -13.84 0.18 -1.02
N HIS A 464 -13.73 0.20 0.30
CA HIS A 464 -14.74 0.78 1.17
C HIS A 464 -14.83 2.29 0.95
N SER A 465 -15.91 2.76 0.36
CA SER A 465 -16.16 4.16 -0.04
C SER A 465 -17.52 4.66 0.45
N GLY A 466 -17.95 5.85 0.02
CA GLY A 466 -19.21 6.46 0.40
C GLY A 466 -19.21 7.07 1.80
N SER A 467 -20.38 7.14 2.42
CA SER A 467 -20.59 7.79 3.72
C SER A 467 -19.64 7.28 4.81
N LEU A 468 -19.18 8.22 5.66
CA LEU A 468 -18.37 7.95 6.85
C LEU A 468 -19.22 7.84 8.12
N ALA A 469 -20.53 8.09 8.01
CA ALA A 469 -21.45 8.11 9.15
C ALA A 469 -22.06 6.73 9.38
N PHE A 470 -22.19 6.35 10.65
CA PHE A 470 -23.01 5.20 11.03
C PHE A 470 -24.49 5.47 10.66
N ASP A 471 -25.22 4.43 10.32
CA ASP A 471 -26.66 4.57 10.08
C ASP A 471 -27.44 4.86 11.36
N ALA A 472 -28.64 5.41 11.22
CA ALA A 472 -29.45 5.83 12.36
C ALA A 472 -29.84 4.64 13.28
N ALA A 473 -30.05 3.45 12.73
CA ALA A 473 -30.42 2.27 13.51
C ALA A 473 -29.25 1.80 14.39
N GLU A 474 -28.04 1.85 13.86
CA GLU A 474 -26.82 1.48 14.60
C GLU A 474 -26.51 2.54 15.67
N ILE A 475 -26.64 3.84 15.37
CA ILE A 475 -26.52 4.91 16.36
C ILE A 475 -27.52 4.72 17.50
N ASP A 476 -28.80 4.44 17.19
CA ASP A 476 -29.84 4.18 18.18
C ASP A 476 -29.55 2.94 19.03
N ARG A 477 -29.04 1.87 18.42
CA ARG A 477 -28.63 0.65 19.12
C ARG A 477 -27.52 0.93 20.13
N ILE A 478 -26.46 1.58 19.67
CA ILE A 478 -25.28 1.86 20.49
C ILE A 478 -25.65 2.85 21.62
N THR A 479 -26.39 3.90 21.33
CA THR A 479 -26.79 4.88 22.34
C THR A 479 -27.73 4.29 23.42
N ARG A 480 -28.58 3.29 23.07
CA ARG A 480 -29.33 2.52 24.08
C ARG A 480 -28.38 1.70 24.96
N LEU A 481 -27.40 1.01 24.40
CA LEU A 481 -26.39 0.27 25.16
C LEU A 481 -25.64 1.20 26.13
N GLN A 482 -25.23 2.38 25.69
CA GLN A 482 -24.52 3.38 26.48
C GLN A 482 -25.36 3.94 27.64
N ARG A 483 -26.70 3.96 27.53
CA ARG A 483 -27.61 4.33 28.63
C ARG A 483 -27.77 3.20 29.63
N THR A 484 -27.54 1.95 29.25
CA THR A 484 -27.69 0.76 30.10
C THR A 484 -26.43 0.51 30.92
N VAL A 485 -25.25 0.68 30.33
CA VAL A 485 -23.96 0.37 30.94
C VAL A 485 -22.89 1.33 30.44
N PRO A 486 -21.93 1.78 31.27
CA PRO A 486 -20.76 2.53 30.79
C PRO A 486 -20.06 1.77 29.70
N THR A 487 -19.89 2.41 28.53
CA THR A 487 -19.40 1.74 27.32
C THR A 487 -18.07 2.34 26.85
N VAL A 488 -17.05 1.51 26.73
CA VAL A 488 -15.82 1.80 26.01
C VAL A 488 -16.04 1.47 24.53
N VAL A 489 -15.87 2.45 23.66
CA VAL A 489 -16.01 2.30 22.22
C VAL A 489 -14.62 2.29 21.58
N ASN A 490 -14.25 1.20 20.93
CA ASN A 490 -13.10 1.12 20.05
C ASN A 490 -13.59 1.22 18.60
N VAL A 491 -12.91 2.03 17.77
CA VAL A 491 -13.23 2.18 16.34
C VAL A 491 -11.99 1.89 15.51
N TYR A 492 -12.07 0.86 14.68
CA TYR A 492 -11.06 0.62 13.65
C TYR A 492 -11.24 1.62 12.52
N LEU A 493 -10.25 2.49 12.35
CA LEU A 493 -10.24 3.60 11.40
C LEU A 493 -9.44 3.26 10.14
N GLU A 494 -9.99 2.44 9.26
CA GLU A 494 -9.45 2.29 7.90
C GLU A 494 -9.60 3.59 7.08
N ARG A 495 -10.59 4.40 7.44
CA ARG A 495 -10.87 5.76 7.00
C ARG A 495 -11.30 6.60 8.20
N PRO A 496 -11.25 7.93 8.13
CA PRO A 496 -11.94 8.78 9.11
C PRO A 496 -13.41 8.38 9.22
N ALA A 497 -13.98 8.49 10.43
CA ALA A 497 -15.38 8.14 10.69
C ALA A 497 -16.13 9.31 11.34
N VAL A 498 -17.45 9.38 11.09
CA VAL A 498 -18.37 10.38 11.65
C VAL A 498 -19.28 9.69 12.67
N PHE A 499 -19.09 9.98 13.97
CA PHE A 499 -19.84 9.31 15.04
C PHE A 499 -20.02 10.19 16.31
N PRO A 500 -20.46 11.47 16.19
CA PRO A 500 -20.50 12.38 17.33
C PRO A 500 -21.42 11.90 18.46
N GLU A 501 -22.59 11.32 18.13
CA GLU A 501 -23.56 10.84 19.14
C GLU A 501 -22.99 9.64 19.92
N ILE A 502 -22.29 8.74 19.22
CA ILE A 502 -21.64 7.57 19.84
C ILE A 502 -20.50 8.05 20.75
N ALA A 503 -19.69 9.00 20.29
CA ALA A 503 -18.57 9.54 21.06
C ALA A 503 -19.05 10.31 22.29
N GLU A 504 -20.15 11.07 22.19
CA GLU A 504 -20.74 11.79 23.31
C GLU A 504 -21.20 10.83 24.41
N GLY A 505 -21.92 9.77 24.04
CA GLY A 505 -22.46 8.78 24.99
C GLY A 505 -21.42 7.80 25.54
N ALA A 506 -20.27 7.64 24.89
CA ALA A 506 -19.23 6.71 25.33
C ALA A 506 -18.55 7.15 26.62
N ALA A 507 -18.26 6.20 27.50
CA ALA A 507 -17.45 6.42 28.70
C ALA A 507 -15.96 6.61 28.34
N ALA A 508 -15.46 5.89 27.34
CA ALA A 508 -14.15 6.11 26.71
C ALA A 508 -14.24 5.81 25.22
N VAL A 509 -13.36 6.45 24.42
CA VAL A 509 -13.23 6.22 22.98
C VAL A 509 -11.78 5.95 22.64
N VAL A 510 -11.53 4.84 21.94
CA VAL A 510 -10.20 4.41 21.50
C VAL A 510 -10.25 4.18 19.99
N ALA A 511 -9.41 4.89 19.24
CA ALA A 511 -9.20 4.59 17.82
C ALA A 511 -8.10 3.55 17.66
N ASP A 512 -8.25 2.68 16.66
CA ASP A 512 -7.21 1.75 16.22
C ASP A 512 -7.05 1.75 14.71
N TYR A 513 -5.91 1.27 14.24
CA TYR A 513 -5.48 1.26 12.85
C TYR A 513 -4.92 -0.12 12.47
N GLY A 514 -5.62 -1.17 12.91
CA GLY A 514 -5.15 -2.54 12.84
C GLY A 514 -4.42 -2.95 14.12
N ALA A 515 -5.20 -3.44 15.09
CA ALA A 515 -4.72 -4.00 16.34
C ALA A 515 -5.49 -5.29 16.66
N SER A 516 -4.82 -6.28 17.24
CA SER A 516 -5.48 -7.50 17.71
C SER A 516 -6.36 -7.20 18.93
N ASP A 517 -7.36 -8.04 19.18
CA ASP A 517 -8.18 -7.95 20.40
C ASP A 517 -7.31 -7.99 21.66
N ARG A 518 -6.23 -8.78 21.63
CA ARG A 518 -5.28 -8.83 22.73
C ARG A 518 -4.60 -7.47 22.93
N ALA A 519 -4.15 -6.81 21.87
CA ALA A 519 -3.51 -5.50 21.98
C ALA A 519 -4.48 -4.46 22.56
N LEU A 520 -5.74 -4.48 22.11
CA LEU A 520 -6.79 -3.62 22.67
C LEU A 520 -6.98 -3.89 24.17
N LEU A 521 -7.19 -5.13 24.57
CA LEU A 521 -7.42 -5.51 25.96
C LEU A 521 -6.23 -5.18 26.88
N GLU A 522 -4.98 -5.38 26.42
CA GLU A 522 -3.78 -4.99 27.19
C GLU A 522 -3.80 -3.48 27.52
N VAL A 523 -4.24 -2.66 26.56
CA VAL A 523 -4.35 -1.20 26.75
C VAL A 523 -5.53 -0.87 27.65
N LEU A 524 -6.71 -1.46 27.43
CA LEU A 524 -7.90 -1.16 28.26
C LEU A 524 -7.70 -1.51 29.74
N PHE A 525 -6.88 -2.54 30.04
CA PHE A 525 -6.56 -2.95 31.41
C PHE A 525 -5.25 -2.36 31.94
N GLY A 526 -4.65 -1.40 31.26
CA GLY A 526 -3.45 -0.68 31.71
C GLY A 526 -2.17 -1.54 31.74
N ARG A 527 -2.15 -2.68 31.04
CA ARG A 527 -0.97 -3.54 30.90
C ARG A 527 -0.03 -3.06 29.79
N ALA A 528 -0.53 -2.20 28.88
CA ALA A 528 0.24 -1.50 27.88
C ALA A 528 -0.24 -0.05 27.78
N GLU A 529 0.66 0.86 27.42
CA GLU A 529 0.38 2.29 27.31
C GLU A 529 0.10 2.70 25.86
N PRO A 530 -1.09 3.26 25.56
CA PRO A 530 -1.36 3.85 24.24
C PRO A 530 -0.59 5.16 24.07
N LYS A 531 0.01 5.36 22.91
CA LYS A 531 0.82 6.56 22.58
C LYS A 531 0.31 7.29 21.36
N GLY A 532 -0.73 6.73 20.73
CA GLY A 532 -1.25 7.20 19.47
C GLY A 532 -1.82 8.62 19.53
N ARG A 533 -1.63 9.34 18.42
CA ARG A 533 -2.30 10.59 18.09
C ARG A 533 -2.92 10.47 16.71
N LEU A 534 -4.11 11.04 16.51
CA LEU A 534 -4.82 10.92 15.23
C LEU A 534 -3.94 11.38 14.05
N PRO A 535 -3.71 10.53 13.05
CA PRO A 535 -2.94 10.87 11.85
C PRO A 535 -3.75 11.70 10.84
N TYR A 536 -5.03 11.87 11.09
CA TYR A 536 -5.98 12.73 10.37
C TYR A 536 -7.08 13.18 11.33
N GLU A 537 -7.79 14.27 10.98
CA GLU A 537 -8.94 14.68 11.75
C GLU A 537 -10.13 13.73 11.58
N LEU A 538 -10.99 13.64 12.58
CA LEU A 538 -12.28 12.96 12.47
C LEU A 538 -13.38 14.01 12.30
N PRO A 539 -14.09 14.02 11.16
CA PRO A 539 -15.16 14.97 10.89
C PRO A 539 -16.33 14.82 11.87
N ARG A 540 -17.00 15.93 12.17
CA ARG A 540 -18.20 15.90 13.02
C ARG A 540 -19.46 15.51 12.25
N SER A 541 -19.53 15.77 10.95
CA SER A 541 -20.69 15.47 10.13
C SER A 541 -20.31 15.27 8.66
N MET A 542 -21.15 14.53 7.93
CA MET A 542 -20.99 14.39 6.47
C MET A 542 -21.11 15.74 5.75
N ALA A 543 -21.98 16.65 6.22
CA ALA A 543 -22.09 17.99 5.65
C ALA A 543 -20.77 18.78 5.77
N ALA A 544 -19.99 18.59 6.83
CA ALA A 544 -18.68 19.21 6.97
C ALA A 544 -17.67 18.61 5.97
N VAL A 545 -17.73 17.30 5.73
CA VAL A 545 -16.91 16.60 4.74
C VAL A 545 -17.22 17.11 3.32
N GLU A 546 -18.49 17.15 2.95
CA GLU A 546 -18.96 17.58 1.62
C GLU A 546 -18.64 19.06 1.32
N ALA A 547 -18.58 19.89 2.37
CA ALA A 547 -18.22 21.31 2.26
C ALA A 547 -16.71 21.56 2.19
N SER A 548 -15.88 20.53 2.43
CA SER A 548 -14.42 20.67 2.47
C SER A 548 -13.82 20.49 1.09
N PRO A 549 -12.80 21.29 0.72
CA PRO A 549 -12.03 21.04 -0.50
C PRO A 549 -11.26 19.74 -0.39
N SER A 550 -11.42 18.83 -1.37
CA SER A 550 -10.84 17.49 -1.36
C SER A 550 -9.31 17.44 -1.43
N ASP A 551 -8.64 18.54 -1.74
CA ASP A 551 -7.18 18.66 -1.82
C ASP A 551 -6.55 19.40 -0.62
N VAL A 552 -7.35 19.79 0.37
CA VAL A 552 -6.89 20.56 1.54
C VAL A 552 -6.90 19.68 2.80
N PRO A 553 -5.73 19.40 3.41
CA PRO A 553 -5.67 18.60 4.63
C PRO A 553 -6.34 19.34 5.80
N GLY A 554 -7.09 18.61 6.61
CA GLY A 554 -7.78 19.20 7.78
C GLY A 554 -8.80 20.26 7.40
N GLY A 555 -9.50 20.07 6.28
CA GLY A 555 -10.42 21.06 5.70
C GLY A 555 -11.79 21.11 6.37
N THR A 556 -12.15 20.18 7.27
CA THR A 556 -13.47 20.19 7.88
C THR A 556 -13.58 21.26 8.97
N ARG A 557 -14.71 21.97 8.96
CA ARG A 557 -15.00 22.93 10.04
C ARG A 557 -15.43 22.18 11.29
N ASP A 558 -14.92 22.59 12.45
CA ASP A 558 -15.26 22.04 13.75
C ASP A 558 -15.19 20.49 13.78
N PRO A 559 -14.03 19.87 13.56
CA PRO A 559 -13.91 18.43 13.59
C PRO A 559 -14.31 17.87 14.95
N LEU A 560 -14.82 16.63 14.99
CA LEU A 560 -15.11 15.91 16.22
C LEU A 560 -13.83 15.76 17.06
N TYR A 561 -12.76 15.35 16.40
CA TYR A 561 -11.40 15.30 16.96
C TYR A 561 -10.42 15.84 15.91
N PRO A 562 -9.59 16.83 16.25
CA PRO A 562 -8.62 17.39 15.30
C PRO A 562 -7.44 16.45 15.06
N PHE A 563 -6.71 16.67 13.97
CA PHE A 563 -5.41 16.04 13.73
C PHE A 563 -4.48 16.20 14.95
N GLY A 564 -3.75 15.14 15.28
CA GLY A 564 -2.84 15.12 16.43
C GLY A 564 -3.53 14.98 17.80
N HIS A 565 -4.87 14.87 17.85
CA HIS A 565 -5.57 14.59 19.09
C HIS A 565 -5.25 13.19 19.61
N GLY A 566 -5.02 13.09 20.90
CA GLY A 566 -4.77 11.86 21.63
C GLY A 566 -4.43 12.21 23.06
N LEU A 567 -5.14 11.60 24.00
CA LEU A 567 -4.88 11.75 25.43
C LEU A 567 -3.67 10.88 25.79
N LEU A 568 -2.77 11.43 26.56
CA LEU A 568 -1.75 10.62 27.23
C LEU A 568 -2.38 9.97 28.45
N SER A 569 -2.13 8.69 28.66
CA SER A 569 -2.59 7.92 29.82
C SER A 569 -1.90 8.37 31.11
#